data_68800dbdd24291c8c7a3c0cfe2fb7887
#
_entry.id   68800dbdd24291c8c7a3c0cfe2fb7887
#
_cell.length_a   1.000
_cell.length_b   1.000
_cell.length_c   1.000
_cell.angle_alpha   90.00
_cell.angle_beta   90.00
_cell.angle_gamma   90.00
#
_symmetry.space_group_name_H-M   'P 1'
#
loop_
_entity.id
_entity.type
_entity.pdbx_description
1 polymer ?
#
loop_
_entity_poly.entity_id
_entity_poly.type
_entity_poly.pdbx_seq_one_letter_code
_entity_poly.pdbx_strand_id
1 'polypeptide(L)'
;MIQKNSLIFILFMFVFVSFSFSEDLKGKTVITGDLMQIRKSGEKTIVKGNAKIVRGSNTVTSDKMTYYKNNSNVDAEGNVNFLVHDEDGSFLKAVSQEAVYNTDNLSGQLWGGRPVIEYNLKDSTDTVYLFADKIYVHNDFESADAEGNVEIISSSGTIISDNALLDKKSSSLFMHKDVKKPQVNAYRNDKEAEFKADEISLFYNNKTVKMNKNVEGKITMDSLEVKE
;
A
#
# COMPACT_ATOMS: atom_id res chain seq x y z
N MET A 1 -61.11 -7.33 37.30
CA MET A 1 -59.75 -6.89 37.62
C MET A 1 -58.81 -7.46 36.57
N ILE A 2 -58.59 -6.75 35.49
CA ILE A 2 -57.86 -7.24 34.28
C ILE A 2 -56.55 -6.50 34.20
N GLN A 3 -55.42 -7.19 34.44
CA GLN A 3 -54.09 -6.64 34.30
C GLN A 3 -53.73 -6.50 32.81
N LYS A 4 -53.48 -5.28 32.36
CA LYS A 4 -52.94 -4.98 31.02
C LYS A 4 -51.45 -5.21 31.03
N ASN A 5 -50.97 -6.28 30.38
CA ASN A 5 -49.56 -6.43 30.00
C ASN A 5 -49.30 -5.57 28.79
N SER A 6 -48.54 -4.51 29.02
CA SER A 6 -48.04 -3.63 27.95
C SER A 6 -46.83 -4.29 27.29
N LEU A 7 -47.01 -4.86 26.10
CA LEU A 7 -45.97 -5.40 25.25
C LEU A 7 -45.31 -4.23 24.53
N ILE A 8 -44.12 -3.84 24.97
CA ILE A 8 -43.31 -2.85 24.26
C ILE A 8 -42.66 -3.53 23.06
N PHE A 9 -43.25 -3.33 21.91
CA PHE A 9 -42.66 -3.68 20.62
C PHE A 9 -41.60 -2.63 20.28
N ILE A 10 -40.30 -2.95 20.48
CA ILE A 10 -39.23 -2.14 19.96
C ILE A 10 -39.10 -2.49 18.46
N LEU A 11 -39.74 -1.64 17.66
CA LEU A 11 -39.59 -1.66 16.21
C LEU A 11 -38.18 -1.17 15.85
N PHE A 12 -37.28 -2.10 15.57
CA PHE A 12 -35.99 -1.79 14.95
C PHE A 12 -36.24 -1.33 13.51
N MET A 13 -36.38 -0.04 13.33
CA MET A 13 -36.50 0.58 12.01
C MET A 13 -35.11 0.56 11.35
N PHE A 14 -34.91 -0.40 10.45
CA PHE A 14 -33.79 -0.37 9.52
C PHE A 14 -34.00 0.82 8.58
N VAL A 15 -33.41 1.95 8.92
CA VAL A 15 -33.30 3.07 7.98
C VAL A 15 -32.17 2.74 7.02
N PHE A 16 -32.50 2.18 5.89
CA PHE A 16 -31.65 2.22 4.69
C PHE A 16 -31.60 3.67 4.23
N VAL A 17 -30.66 4.44 4.76
CA VAL A 17 -30.37 5.75 4.20
C VAL A 17 -29.43 5.52 3.01
N SER A 18 -30.03 5.32 1.85
CA SER A 18 -29.33 5.44 0.56
C SER A 18 -29.08 6.93 0.31
N PHE A 19 -28.01 7.47 0.86
CA PHE A 19 -27.54 8.79 0.49
C PHE A 19 -26.79 8.71 -0.83
N SER A 20 -27.49 8.96 -1.93
CA SER A 20 -26.88 9.38 -3.18
C SER A 20 -26.42 10.83 -3.03
N PHE A 21 -25.20 11.03 -2.57
CA PHE A 21 -24.54 12.33 -2.61
C PHE A 21 -23.45 12.31 -3.67
N SER A 22 -23.80 12.82 -4.82
CA SER A 22 -22.89 13.37 -5.83
C SER A 22 -22.63 14.82 -5.42
N GLU A 23 -21.77 15.07 -4.46
CA GLU A 23 -21.23 16.39 -4.15
C GLU A 23 -19.86 16.20 -3.46
N ASP A 24 -18.86 16.81 -4.08
CA ASP A 24 -17.50 17.12 -3.65
C ASP A 24 -17.06 16.45 -2.32
N LEU A 25 -16.60 15.19 -2.41
CA LEU A 25 -16.11 14.41 -1.26
C LEU A 25 -14.71 14.83 -0.79
N LYS A 26 -14.16 15.93 -1.32
CA LYS A 26 -12.90 16.48 -0.84
C LYS A 26 -13.05 16.85 0.66
N GLY A 27 -12.49 15.98 1.51
CA GLY A 27 -12.42 16.17 2.96
C GLY A 27 -13.42 15.41 3.81
N LYS A 28 -14.45 14.74 3.25
CA LYS A 28 -15.35 13.89 4.02
C LYS A 28 -14.85 12.46 4.07
N THR A 29 -14.81 11.88 5.29
CA THR A 29 -14.53 10.45 5.49
C THR A 29 -15.85 9.70 5.65
N VAL A 30 -16.10 8.70 4.81
CA VAL A 30 -17.27 7.82 4.89
C VAL A 30 -16.81 6.46 5.38
N ILE A 31 -17.47 5.93 6.41
CA ILE A 31 -17.18 4.61 7.00
C ILE A 31 -18.41 3.74 6.83
N THR A 32 -18.25 2.55 6.26
CA THR A 32 -19.32 1.56 6.06
C THR A 32 -18.86 0.16 6.47
N GLY A 33 -19.80 -0.76 6.66
CA GLY A 33 -19.57 -2.18 6.96
C GLY A 33 -20.85 -2.86 7.41
N ASP A 34 -20.80 -4.17 7.61
CA ASP A 34 -22.00 -4.97 7.95
C ASP A 34 -22.46 -4.72 9.40
N LEU A 35 -21.52 -4.47 10.30
CA LEU A 35 -21.79 -4.15 11.70
C LEU A 35 -20.93 -2.96 12.16
N MET A 36 -21.57 -1.94 12.71
CA MET A 36 -20.91 -0.78 13.30
C MET A 36 -21.25 -0.67 14.78
N GLN A 37 -20.23 -0.53 15.63
CA GLN A 37 -20.34 -0.32 17.06
C GLN A 37 -19.63 0.99 17.44
N ILE A 38 -20.37 1.92 18.01
CA ILE A 38 -19.82 3.19 18.52
C ILE A 38 -19.69 3.04 20.04
N ARG A 39 -18.50 3.27 20.57
CA ARG A 39 -18.16 3.15 22.00
C ARG A 39 -17.60 4.46 22.55
N LYS A 40 -17.63 4.60 23.88
CA LYS A 40 -17.11 5.77 24.60
C LYS A 40 -17.62 7.08 24.01
N SER A 41 -18.93 7.22 23.86
CA SER A 41 -19.57 8.44 23.34
C SER A 41 -19.02 8.93 21.99
N GLY A 42 -18.58 7.99 21.15
CA GLY A 42 -18.08 8.31 19.81
C GLY A 42 -16.55 8.37 19.68
N GLU A 43 -15.80 8.17 20.75
CA GLU A 43 -14.33 8.16 20.68
C GLU A 43 -13.76 6.96 19.92
N LYS A 44 -14.51 5.84 19.92
CA LYS A 44 -14.09 4.60 19.25
C LYS A 44 -15.22 4.04 18.40
N THR A 45 -14.98 3.85 17.12
CA THR A 45 -15.90 3.18 16.19
C THR A 45 -15.27 1.88 15.71
N ILE A 46 -15.99 0.77 15.89
CA ILE A 46 -15.57 -0.55 15.41
C ILE A 46 -16.51 -0.94 14.28
N VAL A 47 -15.94 -1.31 13.13
CA VAL A 47 -16.67 -1.79 11.95
C VAL A 47 -16.20 -3.20 11.66
N LYS A 48 -17.13 -4.11 11.41
CA LYS A 48 -16.86 -5.52 11.11
C LYS A 48 -17.64 -5.98 9.89
N GLY A 49 -17.04 -6.85 9.12
CA GLY A 49 -17.58 -7.40 7.88
C GLY A 49 -17.63 -6.33 6.79
N ASN A 50 -16.91 -6.55 5.70
CA ASN A 50 -16.82 -5.61 4.57
C ASN A 50 -16.54 -4.15 5.01
N ALA A 51 -15.69 -4.00 6.04
CA ALA A 51 -15.36 -2.69 6.57
C ALA A 51 -14.66 -1.84 5.50
N LYS A 52 -15.15 -0.62 5.28
CA LYS A 52 -14.65 0.27 4.24
C LYS A 52 -14.61 1.71 4.74
N ILE A 53 -13.50 2.38 4.45
CA ILE A 53 -13.31 3.83 4.62
C ILE A 53 -13.06 4.42 3.25
N VAL A 54 -13.76 5.50 2.91
CA VAL A 54 -13.56 6.28 1.69
C VAL A 54 -13.27 7.73 2.07
N ARG A 55 -12.21 8.29 1.50
CA ARG A 55 -11.86 9.71 1.62
C ARG A 55 -11.38 10.23 0.26
N GLY A 56 -12.17 11.08 -0.37
CA GLY A 56 -11.91 11.49 -1.75
C GLY A 56 -11.93 10.30 -2.70
N SER A 57 -10.87 10.12 -3.47
CA SER A 57 -10.64 8.97 -4.37
C SER A 57 -10.02 7.76 -3.65
N ASN A 58 -9.58 7.91 -2.39
CA ASN A 58 -8.86 6.89 -1.67
C ASN A 58 -9.83 5.97 -0.92
N THR A 59 -9.54 4.69 -0.93
CA THR A 59 -10.36 3.66 -0.27
C THR A 59 -9.49 2.73 0.54
N VAL A 60 -9.95 2.41 1.76
CA VAL A 60 -9.38 1.33 2.59
C VAL A 60 -10.48 0.32 2.85
N THR A 61 -10.19 -0.97 2.67
CA THR A 61 -11.10 -2.07 3.02
C THR A 61 -10.40 -3.10 3.89
N SER A 62 -11.14 -3.78 4.76
CA SER A 62 -10.67 -4.91 5.57
C SER A 62 -11.84 -5.72 6.14
N ASP A 63 -11.54 -6.83 6.83
CA ASP A 63 -12.57 -7.60 7.53
C ASP A 63 -13.06 -6.88 8.78
N LYS A 64 -12.16 -6.13 9.44
CA LYS A 64 -12.46 -5.34 10.64
C LYS A 64 -11.61 -4.07 10.66
N MET A 65 -12.24 -2.97 11.04
CA MET A 65 -11.58 -1.69 11.32
C MET A 65 -11.96 -1.16 12.68
N THR A 66 -11.01 -0.49 13.31
CA THR A 66 -11.26 0.29 14.52
C THR A 66 -10.74 1.70 14.32
N TYR A 67 -11.64 2.67 14.29
CA TYR A 67 -11.30 4.09 14.21
C TYR A 67 -11.27 4.71 15.61
N TYR A 68 -10.20 5.43 15.90
CA TYR A 68 -9.99 6.18 17.14
C TYR A 68 -10.05 7.68 16.86
N LYS A 69 -11.11 8.34 17.25
CA LYS A 69 -11.35 9.77 16.96
C LYS A 69 -10.33 10.70 17.61
N ASN A 70 -9.79 10.33 18.77
CA ASN A 70 -8.89 11.18 19.56
C ASN A 70 -7.51 11.38 18.92
N ASN A 71 -7.08 10.46 18.05
CA ASN A 71 -5.79 10.51 17.38
C ASN A 71 -5.88 10.20 15.88
N SER A 72 -7.11 10.12 15.36
CA SER A 72 -7.41 9.86 13.93
C SER A 72 -6.78 8.58 13.37
N ASN A 73 -6.46 7.61 14.24
CA ASN A 73 -5.92 6.32 13.82
C ASN A 73 -7.03 5.34 13.43
N VAL A 74 -6.72 4.53 12.44
CA VAL A 74 -7.49 3.36 12.01
C VAL A 74 -6.62 2.13 12.15
N ASP A 75 -7.03 1.19 13.00
CA ASP A 75 -6.47 -0.17 12.99
C ASP A 75 -7.31 -1.02 12.04
N ALA A 76 -6.70 -1.67 11.07
CA ALA A 76 -7.35 -2.56 10.11
C ALA A 76 -6.79 -3.98 10.25
N GLU A 77 -7.67 -4.96 10.28
CA GLU A 77 -7.37 -6.37 10.50
C GLU A 77 -8.08 -7.23 9.44
N GLY A 78 -7.36 -8.16 8.84
CA GLY A 78 -7.82 -9.14 7.85
C GLY A 78 -8.09 -8.53 6.47
N ASN A 79 -7.47 -9.09 5.43
CA ASN A 79 -7.66 -8.73 4.02
C ASN A 79 -7.60 -7.21 3.77
N VAL A 80 -6.61 -6.54 4.38
CA VAL A 80 -6.49 -5.09 4.27
C VAL A 80 -6.07 -4.71 2.86
N ASN A 81 -6.84 -3.81 2.24
CA ASN A 81 -6.57 -3.23 0.93
C ASN A 81 -6.65 -1.71 0.99
N PHE A 82 -5.62 -1.04 0.51
CA PHE A 82 -5.61 0.39 0.20
C PHE A 82 -5.67 0.57 -1.31
N LEU A 83 -6.47 1.50 -1.78
CA LEU A 83 -6.50 1.94 -3.16
C LEU A 83 -6.41 3.46 -3.17
N VAL A 84 -5.33 3.97 -3.73
CA VAL A 84 -5.02 5.40 -3.84
C VAL A 84 -4.95 5.76 -5.31
N HIS A 85 -5.69 6.79 -5.71
CA HIS A 85 -5.66 7.30 -7.07
C HIS A 85 -4.99 8.66 -7.07
N ASP A 86 -3.99 8.82 -7.91
CA ASP A 86 -3.33 10.08 -8.14
C ASP A 86 -4.09 10.97 -9.11
N GLU A 87 -3.87 12.27 -9.02
CA GLU A 87 -4.51 13.26 -9.92
C GLU A 87 -4.08 13.08 -11.39
N ASP A 88 -2.90 12.51 -11.64
CA ASP A 88 -2.39 12.22 -12.98
C ASP A 88 -2.99 10.97 -13.61
N GLY A 89 -3.78 10.18 -12.86
CA GLY A 89 -4.42 8.94 -13.30
C GLY A 89 -3.60 7.69 -13.05
N SER A 90 -2.44 7.78 -12.40
CA SER A 90 -1.76 6.62 -11.83
C SER A 90 -2.53 6.12 -10.60
N PHE A 91 -2.33 4.86 -10.23
CA PHE A 91 -2.91 4.35 -9.00
C PHE A 91 -1.93 3.44 -8.25
N LEU A 92 -2.12 3.41 -6.94
CA LEU A 92 -1.39 2.54 -6.06
C LEU A 92 -2.38 1.66 -5.30
N LYS A 93 -2.09 0.36 -5.26
CA LYS A 93 -2.82 -0.59 -4.45
C LYS A 93 -1.86 -1.22 -3.45
N ALA A 94 -2.20 -1.19 -2.16
CA ALA A 94 -1.44 -1.87 -1.14
C ALA A 94 -2.28 -2.94 -0.46
N VAL A 95 -1.70 -4.12 -0.20
CA VAL A 95 -2.39 -5.26 0.43
C VAL A 95 -1.56 -5.78 1.59
N SER A 96 -2.21 -6.10 2.70
CA SER A 96 -1.60 -6.71 3.89
C SER A 96 -2.64 -7.49 4.70
N GLN A 97 -2.21 -8.17 5.77
CA GLN A 97 -3.14 -8.76 6.75
C GLN A 97 -3.54 -7.77 7.83
N GLU A 98 -2.65 -6.85 8.16
CA GLU A 98 -2.83 -5.87 9.21
C GLU A 98 -2.28 -4.51 8.77
N ALA A 99 -2.92 -3.43 9.23
CA ALA A 99 -2.44 -2.07 9.04
C ALA A 99 -2.87 -1.16 10.18
N VAL A 100 -2.06 -0.13 10.41
CA VAL A 100 -2.45 1.08 11.14
C VAL A 100 -2.28 2.26 10.19
N TYR A 101 -3.28 3.10 10.12
CA TYR A 101 -3.28 4.27 9.25
C TYR A 101 -3.82 5.49 10.01
N ASN A 102 -3.15 6.61 9.90
CA ASN A 102 -3.59 7.88 10.46
C ASN A 102 -4.24 8.73 9.38
N THR A 103 -5.51 9.08 9.58
CA THR A 103 -6.30 9.81 8.56
C THR A 103 -5.99 11.31 8.50
N ASP A 104 -5.25 11.87 9.45
CA ASP A 104 -4.90 13.30 9.45
C ASP A 104 -3.59 13.57 8.72
N ASN A 105 -2.53 12.80 9.05
CA ASN A 105 -1.23 12.94 8.42
C ASN A 105 -1.01 11.97 7.25
N LEU A 106 -2.02 11.13 6.93
CA LEU A 106 -2.04 10.22 5.79
C LEU A 106 -0.82 9.26 5.77
N SER A 107 -0.41 8.82 6.96
CA SER A 107 0.72 7.93 7.14
C SER A 107 0.30 6.67 7.86
N GLY A 108 1.03 5.57 7.65
CA GLY A 108 0.66 4.31 8.26
C GLY A 108 1.71 3.23 8.12
N GLN A 109 1.36 2.05 8.59
CA GLN A 109 2.18 0.86 8.53
C GLN A 109 1.32 -0.33 8.09
N LEU A 110 1.90 -1.16 7.23
CA LEU A 110 1.32 -2.42 6.75
C LEU A 110 2.23 -3.57 7.17
N TRP A 111 1.64 -4.66 7.67
CA TRP A 111 2.39 -5.87 8.03
C TRP A 111 1.50 -7.12 7.97
N GLY A 112 2.12 -8.30 8.15
CA GLY A 112 1.46 -9.59 8.09
C GLY A 112 1.12 -10.03 6.66
N GLY A 113 1.28 -11.33 6.38
CA GLY A 113 0.98 -11.90 5.07
C GLY A 113 1.89 -11.45 3.93
N ARG A 114 3.08 -10.90 4.24
CA ARG A 114 4.00 -10.30 3.26
C ARG A 114 3.33 -9.17 2.49
N PRO A 115 3.20 -7.97 3.07
CA PRO A 115 2.64 -6.79 2.41
C PRO A 115 3.17 -6.58 1.00
N VAL A 116 2.31 -6.10 0.12
CA VAL A 116 2.65 -5.76 -1.25
C VAL A 116 2.08 -4.40 -1.63
N ILE A 117 2.88 -3.58 -2.31
CA ILE A 117 2.43 -2.39 -3.03
C ILE A 117 2.51 -2.69 -4.52
N GLU A 118 1.41 -2.53 -5.22
CA GLU A 118 1.28 -2.54 -6.67
C GLU A 118 1.16 -1.09 -7.13
N TYR A 119 2.07 -0.63 -7.96
CA TYR A 119 2.07 0.72 -8.50
C TYR A 119 1.96 0.69 -10.02
N ASN A 120 0.92 1.33 -10.53
CA ASN A 120 0.63 1.45 -11.95
C ASN A 120 0.81 2.91 -12.37
N LEU A 121 1.84 3.16 -13.15
CA LEU A 121 2.11 4.46 -13.75
C LEU A 121 1.10 4.75 -14.85
N LYS A 122 0.62 5.99 -14.92
CA LYS A 122 -0.14 6.47 -16.07
C LYS A 122 0.66 6.25 -17.36
N ASP A 123 -0.03 5.88 -18.41
CA ASP A 123 0.53 5.67 -19.76
C ASP A 123 1.65 4.60 -19.81
N SER A 124 1.83 3.79 -18.77
CA SER A 124 2.73 2.64 -18.76
C SER A 124 1.94 1.34 -18.76
N THR A 125 2.41 0.37 -19.53
CA THR A 125 1.93 -1.02 -19.47
C THR A 125 2.67 -1.81 -18.39
N ASP A 126 3.66 -1.19 -17.74
CA ASP A 126 4.49 -1.84 -16.73
C ASP A 126 3.93 -1.56 -15.33
N THR A 127 3.78 -2.61 -14.56
CA THR A 127 3.37 -2.57 -13.17
C THR A 127 4.57 -2.90 -12.30
N VAL A 128 4.80 -2.11 -11.27
CA VAL A 128 5.86 -2.35 -10.28
C VAL A 128 5.23 -2.92 -9.02
N TYR A 129 5.77 -4.04 -8.54
CA TYR A 129 5.39 -4.67 -7.28
C TYR A 129 6.51 -4.53 -6.27
N LEU A 130 6.20 -4.05 -5.08
CA LEU A 130 7.09 -3.99 -3.93
C LEU A 130 6.55 -4.92 -2.83
N PHE A 131 7.32 -5.94 -2.48
CA PHE A 131 7.05 -6.85 -1.37
C PHE A 131 8.02 -6.61 -0.22
N ALA A 132 7.57 -6.75 1.02
CA ALA A 132 8.42 -6.66 2.22
C ALA A 132 7.78 -7.38 3.42
N ASP A 133 8.48 -7.51 4.54
CA ASP A 133 7.88 -7.98 5.80
C ASP A 133 7.05 -6.88 6.44
N LYS A 134 7.47 -5.61 6.29
CA LYS A 134 6.76 -4.40 6.72
C LYS A 134 6.93 -3.27 5.72
N ILE A 135 5.90 -2.46 5.58
CA ILE A 135 5.94 -1.26 4.76
C ILE A 135 5.36 -0.10 5.58
N TYR A 136 6.12 0.98 5.71
CA TYR A 136 5.68 2.25 6.27
C TYR A 136 5.37 3.19 5.12
N VAL A 137 4.23 3.85 5.18
CA VAL A 137 3.79 4.82 4.17
C VAL A 137 3.67 6.20 4.79
N HIS A 138 4.04 7.22 4.05
CA HIS A 138 4.07 8.59 4.52
C HIS A 138 3.35 9.50 3.52
N ASN A 139 2.63 10.50 4.06
CA ASN A 139 2.01 11.57 3.28
C ASN A 139 1.19 11.05 2.08
N ASP A 140 0.22 10.17 2.35
CA ASP A 140 -0.65 9.59 1.31
C ASP A 140 0.13 8.84 0.20
N PHE A 141 1.11 8.04 0.61
CA PHE A 141 2.00 7.27 -0.26
C PHE A 141 2.95 8.12 -1.14
N GLU A 142 3.25 9.36 -0.76
CA GLU A 142 4.33 10.13 -1.42
C GLU A 142 5.71 9.50 -1.20
N SER A 143 5.91 8.84 -0.05
CA SER A 143 7.08 8.01 0.20
C SER A 143 6.71 6.75 0.98
N ALA A 144 7.55 5.72 0.87
CA ALA A 144 7.40 4.47 1.61
C ALA A 144 8.76 3.89 1.97
N ASP A 145 8.86 3.40 3.23
CA ASP A 145 9.99 2.60 3.71
C ASP A 145 9.57 1.14 3.75
N ALA A 146 10.31 0.27 3.10
CA ALA A 146 10.12 -1.17 3.11
C ALA A 146 11.23 -1.85 3.91
N GLU A 147 10.89 -2.72 4.84
CA GLU A 147 11.81 -3.41 5.73
C GLU A 147 11.59 -4.92 5.70
N GLY A 148 12.69 -5.66 5.64
CA GLY A 148 12.76 -7.12 5.69
C GLY A 148 12.33 -7.80 4.39
N ASN A 149 13.21 -8.63 3.84
CA ASN A 149 12.94 -9.45 2.64
C ASN A 149 12.31 -8.65 1.49
N VAL A 150 12.84 -7.45 1.24
CA VAL A 150 12.34 -6.55 0.19
C VAL A 150 12.61 -7.17 -1.17
N GLU A 151 11.57 -7.24 -1.99
CA GLU A 151 11.63 -7.66 -3.38
C GLU A 151 10.81 -6.70 -4.24
N ILE A 152 11.43 -6.19 -5.30
CA ILE A 152 10.77 -5.31 -6.25
C ILE A 152 10.81 -5.96 -7.61
N ILE A 153 9.64 -6.12 -8.22
CA ILE A 153 9.47 -6.80 -9.51
C ILE A 153 8.86 -5.83 -10.51
N SER A 154 9.45 -5.78 -11.69
CA SER A 154 8.91 -5.10 -12.87
C SER A 154 9.17 -5.92 -14.12
N SER A 155 8.65 -5.49 -15.28
CA SER A 155 8.95 -6.12 -16.57
C SER A 155 10.45 -6.07 -16.93
N SER A 156 11.19 -5.13 -16.34
CA SER A 156 12.62 -4.90 -16.62
C SER A 156 13.56 -5.70 -15.72
N GLY A 157 13.04 -6.33 -14.66
CA GLY A 157 13.87 -7.09 -13.73
C GLY A 157 13.35 -7.17 -12.32
N THR A 158 14.19 -7.74 -11.47
CA THR A 158 13.91 -7.95 -10.04
C THR A 158 15.02 -7.32 -9.19
N ILE A 159 14.63 -6.72 -8.08
CA ILE A 159 15.55 -6.17 -7.10
C ILE A 159 15.28 -6.85 -5.77
N ILE A 160 16.34 -7.23 -5.08
CA ILE A 160 16.28 -7.85 -3.75
C ILE A 160 17.13 -7.03 -2.79
N SER A 161 16.60 -6.72 -1.60
CA SER A 161 17.29 -5.94 -0.57
C SER A 161 16.74 -6.28 0.81
N ASP A 162 17.44 -5.89 1.87
CA ASP A 162 16.90 -5.94 3.24
C ASP A 162 15.99 -4.74 3.54
N ASN A 163 16.18 -3.65 2.81
CA ASN A 163 15.40 -2.41 2.94
C ASN A 163 15.31 -1.67 1.62
N ALA A 164 14.29 -0.83 1.48
CA ALA A 164 14.15 0.09 0.37
C ALA A 164 13.37 1.35 0.81
N LEU A 165 13.84 2.51 0.37
CA LEU A 165 13.15 3.79 0.50
C LEU A 165 12.65 4.23 -0.87
N LEU A 166 11.35 4.29 -1.03
CA LEU A 166 10.69 4.82 -2.21
C LEU A 166 10.34 6.29 -1.96
N ASP A 167 10.72 7.18 -2.86
CA ASP A 167 10.33 8.59 -2.86
C ASP A 167 9.74 8.94 -4.23
N LYS A 168 8.44 9.20 -4.24
CA LYS A 168 7.68 9.51 -5.44
C LYS A 168 8.02 10.90 -5.99
N LYS A 169 8.30 11.87 -5.11
CA LYS A 169 8.63 13.24 -5.51
C LYS A 169 9.95 13.31 -6.27
N SER A 170 10.97 12.60 -5.81
CA SER A 170 12.25 12.48 -6.51
C SER A 170 12.23 11.38 -7.58
N SER A 171 11.13 10.64 -7.70
CA SER A 171 11.01 9.45 -8.55
C SER A 171 12.18 8.50 -8.37
N SER A 172 12.53 8.22 -7.12
CA SER A 172 13.70 7.41 -6.77
C SER A 172 13.36 6.27 -5.83
N LEU A 173 14.16 5.23 -5.93
CA LEU A 173 14.23 4.13 -5.00
C LEU A 173 15.67 4.02 -4.52
N PHE A 174 15.86 4.05 -3.22
CA PHE A 174 17.16 3.89 -2.57
C PHE A 174 17.19 2.64 -1.72
N MET A 175 18.26 1.86 -1.84
CA MET A 175 18.52 0.66 -1.05
C MET A 175 19.95 0.71 -0.54
N HIS A 176 20.15 0.25 0.67
CA HIS A 176 21.49 0.13 1.26
C HIS A 176 21.66 -1.24 1.91
N LYS A 177 22.92 -1.64 2.03
CA LYS A 177 23.29 -2.88 2.73
C LYS A 177 23.00 -2.71 4.22
N ASP A 178 22.22 -3.64 4.75
CA ASP A 178 22.13 -3.92 6.17
C ASP A 178 22.87 -5.24 6.45
N VAL A 179 22.25 -6.38 6.29
CA VAL A 179 22.87 -7.70 6.37
C VAL A 179 23.36 -8.16 4.99
N LYS A 180 22.52 -8.06 3.97
CA LYS A 180 22.82 -8.47 2.59
C LYS A 180 22.99 -7.26 1.69
N LYS A 181 23.88 -7.37 0.70
CA LYS A 181 23.99 -6.35 -0.35
C LYS A 181 22.71 -6.34 -1.19
N PRO A 182 22.16 -5.14 -1.48
CA PRO A 182 21.17 -5.00 -2.55
C PRO A 182 21.64 -5.64 -3.85
N GLN A 183 20.73 -6.34 -4.52
CA GLN A 183 21.00 -7.04 -5.79
C GLN A 183 19.95 -6.61 -6.81
N VAL A 184 20.41 -6.32 -8.03
CA VAL A 184 19.57 -6.04 -9.20
C VAL A 184 19.79 -7.12 -10.24
N ASN A 185 18.72 -7.78 -10.66
CA ASN A 185 18.69 -8.69 -11.79
C ASN A 185 17.88 -8.02 -12.90
N ALA A 186 18.56 -7.62 -13.97
CA ALA A 186 17.93 -6.94 -15.11
C ALA A 186 17.83 -7.88 -16.31
N TYR A 187 16.69 -7.82 -17.00
CA TYR A 187 16.40 -8.64 -18.18
C TYR A 187 16.12 -7.75 -19.39
N ARG A 188 16.79 -8.01 -20.51
CA ARG A 188 16.51 -7.30 -21.76
C ARG A 188 16.92 -8.14 -22.97
N ASN A 189 15.95 -8.53 -23.82
CA ASN A 189 16.21 -9.19 -25.10
C ASN A 189 17.20 -10.37 -24.98
N ASP A 190 16.87 -11.37 -24.18
CA ASP A 190 17.67 -12.58 -23.93
C ASP A 190 19.05 -12.32 -23.27
N LYS A 191 19.25 -11.13 -22.73
CA LYS A 191 20.42 -10.77 -21.93
C LYS A 191 20.03 -10.61 -20.48
N GLU A 192 20.85 -11.17 -19.61
CA GLU A 192 20.72 -11.06 -18.17
C GLU A 192 21.92 -10.32 -17.59
N ALA A 193 21.64 -9.43 -16.65
CA ALA A 193 22.67 -8.75 -15.91
C ALA A 193 22.36 -8.79 -14.42
N GLU A 194 23.32 -9.23 -13.63
CA GLU A 194 23.26 -9.25 -12.16
C GLU A 194 24.25 -8.24 -11.61
N PHE A 195 23.79 -7.37 -10.71
CA PHE A 195 24.61 -6.38 -10.04
C PHE A 195 24.33 -6.40 -8.54
N LYS A 196 25.40 -6.24 -7.73
CA LYS A 196 25.35 -6.10 -6.29
C LYS A 196 26.21 -4.90 -5.86
N ALA A 197 25.77 -4.17 -4.86
CA ALA A 197 26.52 -3.07 -4.29
C ALA A 197 26.08 -2.87 -2.83
N ASP A 198 26.87 -2.11 -2.05
CA ASP A 198 26.43 -1.74 -0.69
C ASP A 198 25.30 -0.69 -0.73
N GLU A 199 25.22 0.11 -1.79
CA GLU A 199 24.17 1.11 -2.02
C GLU A 199 23.74 1.07 -3.49
N ILE A 200 22.44 1.05 -3.73
CA ILE A 200 21.83 1.13 -5.06
C ILE A 200 20.75 2.20 -5.03
N SER A 201 20.82 3.13 -5.98
CA SER A 201 19.77 4.13 -6.23
C SER A 201 19.26 4.00 -7.65
N LEU A 202 17.93 3.94 -7.79
CA LEU A 202 17.24 3.94 -9.08
C LEU A 202 16.50 5.25 -9.24
N PHE A 203 16.59 5.85 -10.40
CA PHE A 203 15.87 7.08 -10.75
C PHE A 203 14.99 6.79 -11.96
N TYR A 204 13.67 6.76 -11.74
CA TYR A 204 12.71 6.34 -12.76
C TYR A 204 12.56 7.36 -13.90
N ASN A 205 12.62 8.67 -13.60
CA ASN A 205 12.44 9.74 -14.57
C ASN A 205 13.49 9.72 -15.68
N ASN A 206 14.74 9.40 -15.36
CA ASN A 206 15.84 9.38 -16.32
C ASN A 206 16.40 7.97 -16.58
N LYS A 207 15.74 6.93 -16.03
CA LYS A 207 16.11 5.52 -16.17
C LYS A 207 17.57 5.26 -15.78
N THR A 208 18.05 5.91 -14.72
CA THR A 208 19.44 5.81 -14.25
C THR A 208 19.50 4.91 -13.03
N VAL A 209 20.52 4.04 -13.01
CA VAL A 209 20.91 3.24 -11.84
C VAL A 209 22.27 3.73 -11.39
N LYS A 210 22.39 4.08 -10.10
CA LYS A 210 23.68 4.41 -9.45
C LYS A 210 23.98 3.32 -8.44
N MET A 211 25.19 2.80 -8.47
CA MET A 211 25.69 1.78 -7.55
C MET A 211 26.97 2.31 -6.89
N ASN A 212 27.02 2.21 -5.58
CA ASN A 212 28.16 2.74 -4.81
C ASN A 212 28.66 1.70 -3.83
N LYS A 213 29.96 1.70 -3.60
CA LYS A 213 30.68 0.85 -2.65
C LYS A 213 30.56 -0.64 -2.96
N ASN A 214 31.70 -1.28 -3.06
CA ASN A 214 31.82 -2.73 -3.27
C ASN A 214 30.93 -3.28 -4.39
N VAL A 215 30.94 -2.62 -5.54
CA VAL A 215 30.12 -2.97 -6.71
C VAL A 215 30.65 -4.23 -7.38
N GLU A 216 29.76 -5.19 -7.58
CA GLU A 216 30.02 -6.44 -8.31
C GLU A 216 28.99 -6.53 -9.45
N GLY A 217 29.40 -7.01 -10.62
CA GLY A 217 28.47 -7.15 -11.75
C GLY A 217 28.84 -8.32 -12.65
N LYS A 218 27.81 -8.99 -13.15
CA LYS A 218 27.94 -10.06 -14.17
C LYS A 218 26.93 -9.76 -15.27
N ILE A 219 27.38 -9.80 -16.51
CA ILE A 219 26.53 -9.69 -17.70
C ILE A 219 26.68 -10.97 -18.48
N THR A 220 25.59 -11.68 -18.72
CA THR A 220 25.52 -12.85 -19.58
C THR A 220 24.99 -12.39 -20.93
N MET A 221 25.77 -12.60 -21.98
CA MET A 221 25.39 -12.35 -23.38
C MET A 221 25.44 -13.69 -24.09
N ASP A 222 24.45 -13.96 -24.94
CA ASP A 222 24.55 -15.09 -25.82
C ASP A 222 25.80 -14.96 -26.70
N SER A 223 26.54 -16.03 -26.88
CA SER A 223 27.71 -16.04 -27.76
C SER A 223 27.29 -15.57 -29.15
N LEU A 224 27.91 -14.50 -29.63
CA LEU A 224 27.81 -14.13 -31.04
C LEU A 224 28.24 -15.36 -31.85
N GLU A 225 27.33 -16.02 -32.56
CA GLU A 225 27.70 -16.92 -33.63
C GLU A 225 28.49 -16.10 -34.66
N VAL A 226 29.81 -16.21 -34.61
CA VAL A 226 30.64 -15.73 -35.69
C VAL A 226 30.37 -16.69 -36.83
N LYS A 227 29.49 -16.31 -37.75
CA LYS A 227 29.42 -16.97 -39.05
C LYS A 227 30.71 -16.61 -39.80
N GLU A 228 31.60 -17.60 -39.93
CA GLU A 228 32.70 -17.59 -40.89
C GLU A 228 32.19 -17.54 -42.33
#